data_a87c29bbdb5cee96a1826ad45750f0fa
#
_entry.id   a87c29bbdb5cee96a1826ad45750f0fa
#
_cell.length_a   1.000
_cell.length_b   1.000
_cell.length_c   1.000
_cell.angle_alpha   90.00
_cell.angle_beta   90.00
_cell.angle_gamma   90.00
#
_symmetry.space_group_name_H-M   'P 1'
#
loop_
_entity.id
_entity.type
_entity.pdbx_description
1 polymer ?
#
loop_
_entity_poly.entity_id
_entity_poly.type
_entity_poly.pdbx_seq_one_letter_code
_entity_poly.pdbx_strand_id
1 'polypeptide(L)'
;MGKIWRRILIGIVILAAIIGIVAKLLEPEEYTNTKHRQNTECTITQRVLDEAGKMTDKQKKDLEALIAEKEQLIGCDIVILTVNEPGLDSYDEIRDYAQAYYEDNKFGWNKTNGDGIIYVDDWATGYTWMCTTGLAKTRLDDTDTEQIVDSANEIVNDNPYEAYTSIVNNAATMIQTGRSSYVQINPIIVFLAAAVIGAIFVGVQLIGHGGKDTVVKSTYAKGGVQMNEKQDIFLHSHVTRTKRPSKSSSGGGKVGGTGGHGGAGGRH
;
A
#
# COMPACT_ATOMS: atom_id res chain seq x y z
N MET A 1 -38.85 -0.73 -25.15
CA MET A 1 -37.65 -0.32 -24.41
C MET A 1 -37.63 -0.71 -22.92
N GLY A 2 -38.73 -0.73 -22.18
CA GLY A 2 -38.73 -0.86 -20.74
C GLY A 2 -38.23 -2.18 -20.11
N LYS A 3 -38.45 -3.35 -20.73
CA LYS A 3 -38.14 -4.64 -20.10
C LYS A 3 -36.64 -5.00 -20.11
N ILE A 4 -35.92 -4.64 -21.16
CA ILE A 4 -34.47 -4.89 -21.29
C ILE A 4 -33.70 -3.97 -20.35
N TRP A 5 -34.03 -2.68 -20.31
CA TRP A 5 -33.43 -1.70 -19.38
C TRP A 5 -33.63 -2.09 -17.93
N ARG A 6 -34.79 -2.59 -17.56
CA ARG A 6 -35.07 -3.05 -16.19
C ARG A 6 -34.22 -4.26 -15.79
N ARG A 7 -33.96 -5.19 -16.72
CA ARG A 7 -33.08 -6.35 -16.49
C ARG A 7 -31.61 -5.95 -16.34
N ILE A 8 -31.14 -4.99 -17.15
CA ILE A 8 -29.79 -4.46 -17.05
C ILE A 8 -29.61 -3.73 -15.71
N LEU A 9 -30.54 -2.86 -15.32
CA LEU A 9 -30.52 -2.17 -14.03
C LEU A 9 -30.49 -3.15 -12.86
N ILE A 10 -31.31 -4.19 -12.88
CA ILE A 10 -31.31 -5.23 -11.85
C ILE A 10 -29.95 -5.94 -11.79
N GLY A 11 -29.37 -6.26 -12.94
CA GLY A 11 -28.01 -6.89 -13.00
C GLY A 11 -26.93 -5.99 -12.39
N ILE A 12 -26.94 -4.69 -12.67
CA ILE A 12 -26.03 -3.71 -12.10
C ILE A 12 -26.18 -3.61 -10.59
N VAL A 13 -27.40 -3.56 -10.08
CA VAL A 13 -27.67 -3.49 -8.64
C VAL A 13 -27.20 -4.75 -7.92
N ILE A 14 -27.45 -5.93 -8.51
CA ILE A 14 -26.99 -7.21 -7.92
C ILE A 14 -25.45 -7.25 -7.92
N LEU A 15 -24.80 -6.83 -9.00
CA LEU A 15 -23.33 -6.81 -9.09
C LEU A 15 -22.74 -5.83 -8.08
N ALA A 16 -23.31 -4.63 -7.93
CA ALA A 16 -22.88 -3.65 -6.93
C ALA A 16 -23.07 -4.18 -5.49
N ALA A 17 -24.16 -4.90 -5.23
CA ALA A 17 -24.38 -5.53 -3.93
C ALA A 17 -23.35 -6.63 -3.64
N ILE A 18 -23.02 -7.47 -4.63
CA ILE A 18 -21.99 -8.51 -4.50
C ILE A 18 -20.62 -7.87 -4.22
N ILE A 19 -20.25 -6.80 -4.94
CA ILE A 19 -19.00 -6.06 -4.72
C ILE A 19 -18.97 -5.49 -3.29
N GLY A 20 -20.07 -4.91 -2.81
CA GLY A 20 -20.16 -4.39 -1.45
C GLY A 20 -20.01 -5.47 -0.37
N ILE A 21 -20.60 -6.64 -0.58
CA ILE A 21 -20.46 -7.78 0.33
C ILE A 21 -19.03 -8.32 0.33
N VAL A 22 -18.44 -8.49 -0.85
CA VAL A 22 -17.04 -8.95 -0.97
C VAL A 22 -16.07 -7.95 -0.36
N ALA A 23 -16.27 -6.65 -0.58
CA ALA A 23 -15.45 -5.61 0.03
C ALA A 23 -15.52 -5.68 1.56
N LYS A 24 -16.72 -5.86 2.12
CA LYS A 24 -16.90 -5.98 3.58
C LYS A 24 -16.30 -7.27 4.16
N LEU A 25 -16.33 -8.39 3.43
CA LEU A 25 -15.70 -9.64 3.84
C LEU A 25 -14.17 -9.62 3.77
N LEU A 26 -13.62 -8.69 2.96
CA LEU A 26 -12.18 -8.47 2.83
C LEU A 26 -11.66 -7.37 3.77
N GLU A 27 -12.54 -6.77 4.60
CA GLU A 27 -12.09 -5.82 5.62
C GLU A 27 -11.25 -6.54 6.66
N PRO A 28 -9.99 -6.10 6.90
CA PRO A 28 -9.18 -6.67 7.96
C PRO A 28 -9.84 -6.42 9.33
N GLU A 29 -9.68 -7.38 10.22
CA GLU A 29 -10.21 -7.28 11.59
C GLU A 29 -9.49 -6.15 12.33
N GLU A 30 -10.25 -5.20 12.87
CA GLU A 30 -9.71 -4.11 13.67
C GLU A 30 -9.14 -4.65 14.98
N TYR A 31 -7.87 -4.35 15.24
CA TYR A 31 -7.18 -4.77 16.43
C TYR A 31 -7.19 -3.67 17.48
N THR A 32 -7.53 -4.03 18.72
CA THR A 32 -7.40 -3.15 19.90
C THR A 32 -6.78 -3.93 21.04
N ASN A 33 -5.70 -3.39 21.58
CA ASN A 33 -5.05 -3.99 22.73
C ASN A 33 -5.89 -3.80 24.01
N THR A 34 -6.06 -4.87 24.77
CA THR A 34 -6.77 -4.85 26.05
C THR A 34 -5.85 -5.11 27.25
N LYS A 35 -4.56 -5.31 27.02
CA LYS A 35 -3.58 -5.66 28.05
C LYS A 35 -2.72 -4.46 28.42
N HIS A 36 -2.31 -4.40 29.67
CA HIS A 36 -1.27 -3.48 30.10
C HIS A 36 0.11 -3.98 29.70
N ARG A 37 1.08 -3.07 29.65
CA ARG A 37 2.49 -3.41 29.41
C ARG A 37 2.96 -4.48 30.39
N GLN A 38 3.62 -5.51 29.90
CA GLN A 38 4.10 -6.66 30.69
C GLN A 38 5.63 -6.69 30.84
N ASN A 39 6.36 -6.01 29.93
CA ASN A 39 7.81 -5.94 29.97
C ASN A 39 8.27 -5.05 31.12
N THR A 40 8.97 -5.64 32.09
CA THR A 40 9.56 -4.96 33.25
C THR A 40 11.08 -4.85 33.18
N GLU A 41 11.71 -5.40 32.16
CA GLU A 41 13.17 -5.38 32.03
C GLU A 41 13.69 -4.12 31.32
N CYS A 42 12.86 -3.49 30.51
CA CYS A 42 13.18 -2.20 29.90
C CYS A 42 13.17 -1.10 30.95
N THR A 43 14.31 -0.49 31.23
CA THR A 43 14.47 0.58 32.20
C THR A 43 14.28 1.98 31.61
N ILE A 44 14.33 2.09 30.28
CA ILE A 44 14.11 3.35 29.58
C ILE A 44 12.60 3.62 29.54
N THR A 45 12.18 4.69 30.21
CA THR A 45 10.78 5.12 30.24
C THR A 45 10.43 6.09 29.13
N GLN A 46 11.42 6.81 28.61
CA GLN A 46 11.28 7.74 27.49
C GLN A 46 11.15 6.97 26.17
N ARG A 47 10.32 7.51 25.28
CA ARG A 47 10.10 6.97 23.94
C ARG A 47 10.61 7.89 22.85
N VAL A 48 10.87 9.16 23.20
CA VAL A 48 11.44 10.16 22.31
C VAL A 48 12.87 10.45 22.75
N LEU A 49 13.83 9.88 22.06
CA LEU A 49 15.26 9.97 22.33
C LEU A 49 15.89 10.88 21.27
N ASP A 50 15.78 12.19 21.48
CA ASP A 50 16.21 13.21 20.52
C ASP A 50 17.67 13.63 20.80
N GLU A 51 18.62 12.75 20.47
CA GLU A 51 20.05 12.99 20.63
C GLU A 51 20.59 13.99 19.59
N ALA A 52 19.97 14.05 18.41
CA ALA A 52 20.30 15.03 17.37
C ALA A 52 19.78 16.45 17.69
N GLY A 53 18.92 16.60 18.71
CA GLY A 53 18.39 17.91 19.13
C GLY A 53 17.49 18.60 18.11
N LYS A 54 16.67 17.85 17.42
CA LYS A 54 15.80 18.34 16.33
C LYS A 54 14.44 18.81 16.79
N MET A 55 14.08 18.56 18.04
CA MET A 55 12.80 18.94 18.60
C MET A 55 12.98 19.82 19.86
N THR A 56 12.05 20.74 20.05
CA THR A 56 11.93 21.50 21.30
C THR A 56 11.42 20.61 22.43
N ASP A 57 11.67 20.99 23.68
CA ASP A 57 11.20 20.25 24.85
C ASP A 57 9.67 20.12 24.89
N LYS A 58 8.95 21.09 24.36
CA LYS A 58 7.48 21.02 24.23
C LYS A 58 7.09 19.95 23.22
N GLN A 59 7.71 19.93 22.04
CA GLN A 59 7.44 18.94 20.98
C GLN A 59 7.76 17.52 21.45
N LYS A 60 8.89 17.33 22.17
CA LYS A 60 9.23 16.02 22.78
C LYS A 60 8.15 15.56 23.75
N LYS A 61 7.67 16.45 24.62
CA LYS A 61 6.58 16.15 25.56
C LYS A 61 5.26 15.80 24.87
N ASP A 62 4.90 16.55 23.85
CA ASP A 62 3.66 16.32 23.10
C ASP A 62 3.73 14.99 22.35
N LEU A 63 4.89 14.65 21.76
CA LEU A 63 5.12 13.37 21.09
C LEU A 63 5.15 12.18 22.04
N GLU A 64 5.78 12.32 23.22
CA GLU A 64 5.73 11.31 24.30
C GLU A 64 4.30 11.00 24.74
N ALA A 65 3.47 12.01 24.90
CA ALA A 65 2.07 11.84 25.26
C ALA A 65 1.28 11.10 24.18
N LEU A 66 1.52 11.45 22.91
CA LEU A 66 0.93 10.75 21.76
C LEU A 66 1.38 9.29 21.71
N ILE A 67 2.67 9.03 21.86
CA ILE A 67 3.23 7.66 21.86
C ILE A 67 2.58 6.84 22.98
N ALA A 68 2.51 7.36 24.20
CA ALA A 68 1.90 6.65 25.32
C ALA A 68 0.43 6.26 25.04
N GLU A 69 -0.35 7.14 24.40
CA GLU A 69 -1.72 6.85 23.96
C GLU A 69 -1.73 5.71 22.91
N LYS A 70 -0.88 5.81 21.91
CA LYS A 70 -0.84 4.83 20.81
C LYS A 70 -0.30 3.48 21.25
N GLU A 71 0.75 3.44 22.06
CA GLU A 71 1.29 2.21 22.66
C GLU A 71 0.20 1.42 23.41
N GLN A 72 -0.60 2.10 24.24
CA GLN A 72 -1.69 1.46 24.96
C GLN A 72 -2.77 0.91 24.00
N LEU A 73 -3.05 1.64 22.93
CA LEU A 73 -4.06 1.25 21.93
C LEU A 73 -3.65 0.01 21.14
N ILE A 74 -2.38 -0.07 20.74
CA ILE A 74 -1.88 -1.14 19.85
C ILE A 74 -1.14 -2.27 20.59
N GLY A 75 -0.74 -2.07 21.84
CA GLY A 75 0.05 -3.05 22.60
C GLY A 75 1.44 -3.30 22.04
N CYS A 76 2.06 -2.26 21.50
CA CYS A 76 3.44 -2.28 20.99
C CYS A 76 4.19 -1.07 21.52
N ASP A 77 5.48 -1.23 21.84
CA ASP A 77 6.35 -0.09 22.11
C ASP A 77 6.57 0.71 20.82
N ILE A 78 6.62 2.03 20.90
CA ILE A 78 6.99 2.92 19.81
C ILE A 78 8.13 3.81 20.27
N VAL A 79 9.30 3.69 19.65
CA VAL A 79 10.49 4.46 20.01
C VAL A 79 10.90 5.32 18.82
N ILE A 80 11.11 6.62 19.04
CA ILE A 80 11.69 7.55 18.08
C ILE A 80 13.07 7.94 18.60
N LEU A 81 14.10 7.61 17.82
CA LEU A 81 15.50 7.90 18.11
C LEU A 81 16.11 8.75 17.01
N THR A 82 16.61 9.92 17.34
CA THR A 82 17.39 10.76 16.43
C THR A 82 18.84 10.79 16.86
N VAL A 83 19.77 10.62 15.94
CA VAL A 83 21.22 10.58 16.21
C VAL A 83 22.00 11.44 15.23
N ASN A 84 23.30 11.64 15.51
CA ASN A 84 24.28 12.26 14.61
C ASN A 84 25.51 11.35 14.50
N GLU A 85 25.35 10.19 13.89
CA GLU A 85 26.38 9.15 13.81
C GLU A 85 26.94 9.04 12.37
N PRO A 86 28.06 9.68 12.05
CA PRO A 86 28.59 9.68 10.67
C PRO A 86 29.04 8.30 10.19
N GLY A 87 29.07 7.29 11.05
CA GLY A 87 29.34 5.91 10.68
C GLY A 87 28.15 5.11 10.19
N LEU A 88 26.93 5.66 10.24
CA LEU A 88 25.71 5.01 9.74
C LEU A 88 25.45 5.40 8.28
N ASP A 89 26.40 5.14 7.38
CA ASP A 89 26.40 5.66 6.02
C ASP A 89 25.82 4.67 4.98
N SER A 90 25.15 3.61 5.45
CA SER A 90 24.45 2.63 4.62
C SER A 90 23.16 2.13 5.28
N TYR A 91 22.26 1.56 4.44
CA TYR A 91 21.04 0.92 4.95
C TYR A 91 21.31 -0.27 5.87
N ASP A 92 22.39 -1.01 5.66
CA ASP A 92 22.75 -2.14 6.52
C ASP A 92 23.20 -1.66 7.89
N GLU A 93 24.01 -0.61 7.96
CA GLU A 93 24.51 -0.06 9.22
C GLU A 93 23.42 0.55 10.08
N ILE A 94 22.53 1.38 9.49
CA ILE A 94 21.44 1.97 10.26
C ILE A 94 20.40 0.92 10.69
N ARG A 95 20.17 -0.11 9.86
CA ARG A 95 19.33 -1.25 10.24
C ARG A 95 19.91 -1.97 11.46
N ASP A 96 21.18 -2.35 11.37
CA ASP A 96 21.85 -3.10 12.43
C ASP A 96 21.93 -2.27 13.72
N TYR A 97 22.16 -0.97 13.59
CA TYR A 97 22.11 -0.03 14.71
C TYR A 97 20.73 0.02 15.36
N ALA A 98 19.66 0.16 14.57
CA ALA A 98 18.29 0.21 15.08
C ALA A 98 17.89 -1.09 15.80
N GLN A 99 18.26 -2.24 15.24
CA GLN A 99 18.02 -3.55 15.84
C GLN A 99 18.79 -3.71 17.16
N ALA A 100 20.08 -3.42 17.16
CA ALA A 100 20.92 -3.50 18.35
C ALA A 100 20.42 -2.57 19.46
N TYR A 101 20.06 -1.32 19.10
CA TYR A 101 19.54 -0.35 20.06
C TYR A 101 18.23 -0.83 20.72
N TYR A 102 17.34 -1.43 19.93
CA TYR A 102 16.09 -2.00 20.44
C TYR A 102 16.34 -3.17 21.39
N GLU A 103 17.23 -4.08 21.01
CA GLU A 103 17.54 -5.29 21.77
C GLU A 103 18.31 -5.00 23.05
N ASP A 104 19.36 -4.19 23.00
CA ASP A 104 20.23 -3.84 24.12
C ASP A 104 19.46 -3.10 25.23
N ASN A 105 18.51 -2.26 24.83
CA ASN A 105 17.65 -1.53 25.75
C ASN A 105 16.39 -2.31 26.16
N LYS A 106 16.24 -3.54 25.67
CA LYS A 106 15.17 -4.46 26.05
C LYS A 106 13.76 -3.92 25.82
N PHE A 107 13.58 -3.15 24.75
CA PHE A 107 12.26 -2.66 24.38
C PHE A 107 11.30 -3.80 24.05
N GLY A 108 10.01 -3.54 24.06
CA GLY A 108 8.93 -4.46 23.76
C GLY A 108 7.80 -4.39 24.78
N TRP A 109 6.57 -4.37 24.31
CA TRP A 109 5.38 -4.20 25.15
C TRP A 109 5.10 -5.41 26.03
N ASN A 110 5.09 -6.60 25.43
CA ASN A 110 4.69 -7.85 26.08
C ASN A 110 5.83 -8.57 26.80
N LYS A 111 7.07 -8.38 26.36
CA LYS A 111 8.29 -8.99 26.88
C LYS A 111 9.52 -8.27 26.35
N THR A 112 10.68 -8.56 26.89
CA THR A 112 11.99 -8.14 26.36
C THR A 112 12.09 -8.52 24.88
N ASN A 113 12.47 -7.56 24.03
CA ASN A 113 12.59 -7.68 22.60
C ASN A 113 11.29 -8.18 21.93
N GLY A 114 10.16 -7.84 22.54
CA GLY A 114 8.82 -8.25 22.13
C GLY A 114 8.16 -7.30 21.13
N ASP A 115 6.86 -7.08 21.32
CA ASP A 115 6.03 -6.30 20.41
C ASP A 115 6.43 -4.82 20.40
N GLY A 116 6.86 -4.30 19.25
CA GLY A 116 7.23 -2.90 19.15
C GLY A 116 7.83 -2.45 17.83
N ILE A 117 8.14 -1.16 17.83
CA ILE A 117 8.71 -0.41 16.71
C ILE A 117 9.81 0.49 17.25
N ILE A 118 10.92 0.59 16.54
CA ILE A 118 11.88 1.68 16.67
C ILE A 118 12.08 2.34 15.32
N TYR A 119 12.00 3.66 15.27
CA TYR A 119 12.42 4.47 14.14
C TYR A 119 13.68 5.22 14.50
N VAL A 120 14.73 5.05 13.73
CA VAL A 120 16.01 5.72 13.85
C VAL A 120 16.19 6.67 12.70
N ASP A 121 16.58 7.90 13.03
CA ASP A 121 16.87 8.96 12.06
C ASP A 121 18.27 9.51 12.32
N ASP A 122 19.19 9.24 11.43
CA ASP A 122 20.56 9.75 11.53
C ASP A 122 20.74 11.04 10.71
N TRP A 123 20.84 12.13 11.41
CA TRP A 123 20.99 13.47 10.85
C TRP A 123 22.40 13.78 10.32
N ALA A 124 23.39 12.94 10.62
CA ALA A 124 24.73 13.10 10.05
C ALA A 124 24.79 12.61 8.61
N THR A 125 24.07 11.55 8.29
CA THR A 125 24.12 10.89 6.99
C THR A 125 22.82 11.00 6.20
N GLY A 126 21.72 11.32 6.88
CA GLY A 126 20.37 11.36 6.34
C GLY A 126 19.73 9.98 6.15
N TYR A 127 20.37 8.90 6.62
CA TYR A 127 19.78 7.57 6.60
C TYR A 127 18.77 7.39 7.73
N THR A 128 17.67 6.73 7.42
CA THR A 128 16.59 6.41 8.37
C THR A 128 16.25 4.92 8.29
N TRP A 129 15.81 4.36 9.42
CA TRP A 129 15.34 2.97 9.47
C TRP A 129 14.21 2.79 10.47
N MET A 130 13.15 2.10 10.04
CA MET A 130 12.09 1.63 10.90
C MET A 130 12.22 0.12 11.09
N CYS A 131 12.46 -0.30 12.34
CA CYS A 131 12.51 -1.70 12.73
C CYS A 131 11.21 -2.10 13.41
N THR A 132 10.63 -3.23 13.02
CA THR A 132 9.40 -3.78 13.60
C THR A 132 9.65 -5.15 14.21
N THR A 133 9.02 -5.43 15.36
CA THR A 133 9.14 -6.71 16.07
C THR A 133 7.78 -7.21 16.55
N GLY A 134 7.66 -8.52 16.73
CA GLY A 134 6.48 -9.17 17.29
C GLY A 134 5.19 -8.85 16.54
N LEU A 135 4.19 -8.32 17.25
CA LEU A 135 2.90 -7.95 16.68
C LEU A 135 3.03 -6.90 15.57
N ALA A 136 3.89 -5.88 15.79
CA ALA A 136 4.11 -4.84 14.78
C ALA A 136 4.60 -5.45 13.45
N LYS A 137 5.58 -6.36 13.49
CA LYS A 137 6.06 -7.08 12.30
C LYS A 137 4.97 -7.92 11.62
N THR A 138 4.02 -8.44 12.39
CA THR A 138 2.92 -9.25 11.84
C THR A 138 1.86 -8.39 11.15
N ARG A 139 1.68 -7.16 11.62
CA ARG A 139 0.65 -6.22 11.15
C ARG A 139 1.13 -5.22 10.10
N LEU A 140 2.43 -4.93 10.10
CA LEU A 140 3.10 -4.07 9.13
C LEU A 140 4.01 -4.95 8.27
N ASP A 141 3.71 -5.02 7.00
CA ASP A 141 4.64 -5.64 6.04
C ASP A 141 5.75 -4.65 5.61
N ASP A 142 6.69 -5.13 4.80
CA ASP A 142 7.80 -4.29 4.33
C ASP A 142 7.31 -3.10 3.48
N THR A 143 6.19 -3.25 2.77
CA THR A 143 5.59 -2.18 1.96
C THR A 143 4.95 -1.11 2.85
N ASP A 144 4.28 -1.52 3.93
CA ASP A 144 3.69 -0.60 4.90
C ASP A 144 4.77 0.22 5.60
N THR A 145 5.85 -0.43 6.04
CA THR A 145 6.98 0.25 6.70
C THR A 145 7.70 1.20 5.74
N GLU A 146 7.90 0.81 4.48
CA GLU A 146 8.47 1.67 3.43
C GLU A 146 7.61 2.92 3.21
N GLN A 147 6.29 2.77 3.08
CA GLN A 147 5.38 3.91 2.92
C GLN A 147 5.41 4.88 4.10
N ILE A 148 5.48 4.36 5.34
CA ILE A 148 5.56 5.20 6.54
C ILE A 148 6.85 6.01 6.53
N VAL A 149 7.98 5.35 6.26
CA VAL A 149 9.31 5.97 6.24
C VAL A 149 9.40 7.01 5.12
N ASP A 150 8.98 6.66 3.90
CA ASP A 150 9.05 7.56 2.74
C ASP A 150 8.23 8.82 2.97
N SER A 151 7.01 8.69 3.48
CA SER A 151 6.17 9.85 3.77
C SER A 151 6.72 10.78 4.85
N ALA A 152 7.43 10.22 5.82
CA ALA A 152 8.09 11.02 6.84
C ALA A 152 9.34 11.73 6.29
N ASN A 153 10.10 11.04 5.44
CA ASN A 153 11.31 11.58 4.81
C ASN A 153 11.02 12.75 3.88
N GLU A 154 9.82 12.83 3.28
CA GLU A 154 9.40 13.96 2.46
C GLU A 154 9.34 15.28 3.24
N ILE A 155 9.06 15.23 4.54
CA ILE A 155 8.81 16.43 5.37
C ILE A 155 9.80 16.61 6.53
N VAL A 156 10.62 15.60 6.84
CA VAL A 156 11.46 15.59 8.05
C VAL A 156 12.48 16.74 8.07
N ASN A 157 13.03 17.11 6.93
CA ASN A 157 13.99 18.24 6.83
C ASN A 157 13.34 19.60 7.14
N ASP A 158 12.06 19.77 6.80
CA ASP A 158 11.31 21.01 7.02
C ASP A 158 10.66 21.04 8.41
N ASN A 159 10.11 19.90 8.85
CA ASN A 159 9.39 19.78 10.13
C ASN A 159 9.57 18.39 10.77
N PRO A 160 10.68 18.16 11.50
CA PRO A 160 10.96 16.88 12.15
C PRO A 160 9.84 16.39 13.07
N TYR A 161 9.26 17.30 13.85
CA TYR A 161 8.17 16.97 14.78
C TYR A 161 6.92 16.42 14.05
N GLU A 162 6.55 17.01 12.92
CA GLU A 162 5.41 16.54 12.13
C GLU A 162 5.72 15.19 11.49
N ALA A 163 6.95 15.00 10.96
CA ALA A 163 7.41 13.73 10.42
C ALA A 163 7.29 12.60 11.45
N TYR A 164 7.84 12.79 12.65
CA TYR A 164 7.79 11.75 13.69
C TYR A 164 6.37 11.52 14.22
N THR A 165 5.57 12.59 14.32
CA THR A 165 4.14 12.47 14.64
C THR A 165 3.40 11.63 13.60
N SER A 166 3.71 11.82 12.32
CA SER A 166 3.11 11.04 11.23
C SER A 166 3.49 9.57 11.30
N ILE A 167 4.76 9.25 11.60
CA ILE A 167 5.22 7.87 11.81
C ILE A 167 4.40 7.19 12.91
N VAL A 168 4.27 7.83 14.08
CA VAL A 168 3.55 7.27 15.22
C VAL A 168 2.07 7.02 14.87
N ASN A 169 1.41 7.99 14.24
CA ASN A 169 0.00 7.86 13.87
C ASN A 169 -0.23 6.82 12.78
N ASN A 170 0.60 6.81 11.74
CA ASN A 170 0.47 5.88 10.62
C ASN A 170 0.74 4.44 11.08
N ALA A 171 1.82 4.21 11.82
CA ALA A 171 2.14 2.88 12.34
C ALA A 171 1.03 2.37 13.27
N ALA A 172 0.55 3.19 14.20
CA ALA A 172 -0.53 2.81 15.10
C ALA A 172 -1.82 2.51 14.34
N THR A 173 -2.20 3.35 13.38
CA THR A 173 -3.41 3.16 12.57
C THR A 173 -3.32 1.88 11.74
N MET A 174 -2.19 1.62 11.11
CA MET A 174 -1.99 0.40 10.30
C MET A 174 -2.02 -0.86 11.17
N ILE A 175 -1.38 -0.85 12.35
CA ILE A 175 -1.42 -1.98 13.28
C ILE A 175 -2.85 -2.22 13.75
N GLN A 176 -3.61 -1.18 14.04
CA GLN A 176 -4.99 -1.28 14.52
C GLN A 176 -5.93 -1.77 13.41
N THR A 177 -5.90 -1.14 12.26
CA THR A 177 -6.89 -1.35 11.21
C THR A 177 -6.46 -2.38 10.17
N GLY A 178 -5.18 -2.74 10.12
CA GLY A 178 -4.60 -3.55 9.04
C GLY A 178 -4.65 -2.83 7.69
N ARG A 179 -4.77 -1.51 7.69
CA ARG A 179 -4.85 -0.67 6.48
C ARG A 179 -3.90 0.49 6.60
N SER A 180 -3.18 0.75 5.51
CA SER A 180 -2.44 1.99 5.35
C SER A 180 -3.39 3.20 5.44
N SER A 181 -2.95 4.27 6.11
CA SER A 181 -3.61 5.58 6.07
C SER A 181 -3.61 6.18 4.67
N TYR A 182 -2.68 5.74 3.82
CA TYR A 182 -2.66 6.03 2.40
C TYR A 182 -3.70 5.15 1.71
N VAL A 183 -4.49 5.74 0.84
CA VAL A 183 -5.52 5.04 0.08
C VAL A 183 -4.87 3.91 -0.75
N GLN A 184 -4.73 2.74 -0.16
CA GLN A 184 -4.39 1.54 -0.93
C GLN A 184 -5.59 1.22 -1.82
N ILE A 185 -5.45 1.57 -3.08
CA ILE A 185 -6.43 1.18 -4.10
C ILE A 185 -6.28 -0.33 -4.28
N ASN A 186 -7.14 -1.11 -3.62
CA ASN A 186 -7.15 -2.55 -3.79
C ASN A 186 -7.34 -2.89 -5.28
N PRO A 187 -6.36 -3.52 -5.95
CA PRO A 187 -6.40 -3.77 -7.39
C PRO A 187 -7.61 -4.61 -7.79
N ILE A 188 -8.14 -5.45 -6.91
CA ILE A 188 -9.35 -6.23 -7.14
C ILE A 188 -10.58 -5.31 -7.23
N ILE A 189 -10.69 -4.31 -6.34
CA ILE A 189 -11.79 -3.33 -6.37
C ILE A 189 -11.73 -2.48 -7.65
N VAL A 190 -10.53 -2.05 -8.05
CA VAL A 190 -10.32 -1.31 -9.31
C VAL A 190 -10.69 -2.18 -10.50
N PHE A 191 -10.27 -3.43 -10.53
CA PHE A 191 -10.61 -4.36 -11.60
C PHE A 191 -12.12 -4.60 -11.68
N LEU A 192 -12.79 -4.80 -10.55
CA LEU A 192 -14.24 -4.99 -10.50
C LEU A 192 -14.98 -3.72 -10.94
N ALA A 193 -14.54 -2.55 -10.49
CA ALA A 193 -15.12 -1.27 -10.92
C ALA A 193 -14.95 -1.06 -12.44
N ALA A 194 -13.76 -1.34 -12.97
CA ALA A 194 -13.49 -1.27 -14.41
C ALA A 194 -14.35 -2.27 -15.20
N ALA A 195 -14.55 -3.49 -14.70
CA ALA A 195 -15.42 -4.49 -15.31
C ALA A 195 -16.89 -4.04 -15.36
N VAL A 196 -17.37 -3.40 -14.30
CA VAL A 196 -18.74 -2.82 -14.26
C VAL A 196 -18.89 -1.70 -15.28
N ILE A 197 -17.94 -0.77 -15.33
CA ILE A 197 -17.95 0.34 -16.30
C ILE A 197 -17.90 -0.22 -17.74
N GLY A 198 -17.04 -1.20 -17.97
CA GLY A 198 -16.95 -1.89 -19.27
C GLY A 198 -18.23 -2.59 -19.67
N ALA A 199 -18.89 -3.30 -18.75
CA ALA A 199 -20.17 -3.96 -19.00
C ALA A 199 -21.30 -2.96 -19.30
N ILE A 200 -21.33 -1.83 -18.63
CA ILE A 200 -22.28 -0.73 -18.90
C ILE A 200 -22.04 -0.18 -20.32
N PHE A 201 -20.78 0.09 -20.66
CA PHE A 201 -20.40 0.62 -21.98
C PHE A 201 -20.80 -0.34 -23.12
N VAL A 202 -20.49 -1.62 -22.98
CA VAL A 202 -20.87 -2.66 -23.95
C VAL A 202 -22.38 -2.79 -24.03
N GLY A 203 -23.09 -2.76 -22.89
CA GLY A 203 -24.56 -2.81 -22.86
C GLY A 203 -25.22 -1.63 -23.60
N VAL A 204 -24.70 -0.42 -23.43
CA VAL A 204 -25.17 0.77 -24.16
C VAL A 204 -24.92 0.65 -25.64
N GLN A 205 -23.75 0.15 -26.05
CA GLN A 205 -23.42 -0.07 -27.47
C GLN A 205 -24.35 -1.11 -28.11
N LEU A 206 -24.61 -2.23 -27.44
CA LEU A 206 -25.53 -3.25 -27.93
C LEU A 206 -26.96 -2.75 -28.14
N ILE A 207 -27.40 -1.81 -27.30
CA ILE A 207 -28.74 -1.19 -27.44
C ILE A 207 -28.78 -0.15 -28.58
N GLY A 208 -27.65 0.56 -28.80
CA GLY A 208 -27.53 1.59 -29.84
C GLY A 208 -27.36 1.04 -31.26
N HIS A 209 -26.92 -0.19 -31.41
CA HIS A 209 -26.66 -0.82 -32.72
C HIS A 209 -27.83 -1.66 -33.27
N GLY A 210 -29.03 -1.44 -32.80
CA GLY A 210 -30.23 -1.93 -33.48
C GLY A 210 -30.42 -1.20 -34.81
N GLY A 211 -29.46 -1.32 -35.71
CA GLY A 211 -29.63 -0.90 -37.10
C GLY A 211 -30.84 -1.63 -37.65
N LYS A 212 -31.88 -0.88 -38.00
CA LYS A 212 -32.94 -1.46 -38.85
C LYS A 212 -32.28 -1.95 -40.10
N ASP A 213 -32.31 -3.26 -40.35
CA ASP A 213 -32.02 -3.83 -41.68
C ASP A 213 -32.99 -3.19 -42.67
N THR A 214 -32.59 -2.05 -43.22
CA THR A 214 -33.36 -1.35 -44.27
C THR A 214 -33.08 -1.90 -45.64
N VAL A 215 -32.16 -2.87 -45.72
CA VAL A 215 -31.79 -3.48 -46.98
C VAL A 215 -32.40 -4.85 -47.08
N VAL A 216 -33.53 -4.93 -47.74
CA VAL A 216 -34.17 -6.20 -48.11
C VAL A 216 -33.48 -6.72 -49.38
N LYS A 217 -33.26 -8.02 -49.44
CA LYS A 217 -32.65 -8.70 -50.63
C LYS A 217 -33.24 -8.23 -51.97
N SER A 218 -34.49 -7.78 -52.01
CA SER A 218 -35.17 -7.23 -53.19
C SER A 218 -34.63 -5.86 -53.63
N THR A 219 -33.88 -5.13 -52.78
CA THR A 219 -33.32 -3.82 -53.15
C THR A 219 -32.12 -3.95 -54.10
N TYR A 220 -31.43 -5.10 -54.09
CA TYR A 220 -30.28 -5.37 -54.94
C TYR A 220 -30.58 -6.40 -56.04
N ALA A 221 -31.76 -7.01 -56.05
CA ALA A 221 -32.11 -8.07 -56.99
C ALA A 221 -32.96 -7.60 -58.16
N LYS A 222 -32.87 -6.36 -58.59
CA LYS A 222 -33.40 -5.93 -59.90
C LYS A 222 -32.35 -6.06 -60.98
N GLY A 223 -32.09 -7.27 -61.38
CA GLY A 223 -31.18 -7.61 -62.49
C GLY A 223 -30.25 -8.73 -62.03
N GLY A 224 -30.55 -9.94 -62.47
CA GLY A 224 -29.66 -11.08 -62.26
C GLY A 224 -28.31 -10.78 -62.91
N VAL A 225 -27.27 -10.73 -62.10
CA VAL A 225 -25.88 -10.70 -62.60
C VAL A 225 -25.56 -12.12 -63.07
N GLN A 226 -25.52 -12.34 -64.40
CA GLN A 226 -24.91 -13.54 -64.93
C GLN A 226 -23.39 -13.38 -64.89
N MET A 227 -22.76 -14.11 -63.98
CA MET A 227 -21.30 -14.25 -63.97
C MET A 227 -20.89 -15.30 -65.04
N ASN A 228 -20.22 -14.85 -66.08
CA ASN A 228 -19.73 -15.73 -67.15
C ASN A 228 -18.41 -16.43 -66.82
N GLU A 229 -17.68 -15.96 -65.76
CA GLU A 229 -16.45 -16.60 -65.30
C GLU A 229 -16.21 -16.37 -63.82
N LYS A 230 -15.83 -17.43 -63.09
CA LYS A 230 -15.40 -17.41 -61.72
C LYS A 230 -13.90 -17.70 -61.67
N GLN A 231 -13.08 -16.67 -61.59
CA GLN A 231 -11.63 -16.83 -61.38
C GLN A 231 -11.23 -16.31 -60.06
N ASP A 232 -10.79 -17.22 -59.18
CA ASP A 232 -10.21 -16.86 -57.86
C ASP A 232 -8.73 -16.56 -58.07
N ILE A 233 -8.34 -15.29 -58.02
CA ILE A 233 -6.94 -14.88 -58.11
C ILE A 233 -6.46 -14.53 -56.71
N PHE A 234 -5.60 -15.36 -56.13
CA PHE A 234 -4.90 -15.09 -54.88
C PHE A 234 -3.81 -14.05 -55.11
N LEU A 235 -4.01 -12.82 -54.63
CA LEU A 235 -3.12 -11.70 -54.92
C LEU A 235 -1.87 -11.63 -54.02
N HIS A 236 -1.88 -12.00 -52.80
CA HIS A 236 -0.84 -12.37 -51.84
C HIS A 236 -1.21 -11.97 -50.41
N SER A 237 -0.63 -12.64 -49.41
CA SER A 237 -0.74 -12.24 -47.99
C SER A 237 0.56 -11.65 -47.53
N HIS A 238 0.50 -10.50 -46.84
CA HIS A 238 1.64 -9.87 -46.23
C HIS A 238 1.59 -10.14 -44.72
N VAL A 239 2.58 -10.87 -44.19
CA VAL A 239 2.71 -11.12 -42.75
C VAL A 239 3.77 -10.19 -42.18
N THR A 240 3.35 -9.17 -41.43
CA THR A 240 4.27 -8.30 -40.69
C THR A 240 4.51 -8.86 -39.30
N ARG A 241 5.73 -9.33 -39.03
CA ARG A 241 6.14 -9.73 -37.68
C ARG A 241 6.76 -8.55 -36.94
N THR A 242 6.08 -8.01 -35.94
CA THR A 242 6.63 -7.01 -35.01
C THR A 242 7.26 -7.71 -33.81
N LYS A 243 8.57 -7.49 -33.59
CA LYS A 243 9.30 -8.03 -32.46
C LYS A 243 8.86 -7.29 -31.19
N ARG A 244 8.36 -8.00 -30.16
CA ARG A 244 8.04 -7.40 -28.85
C ARG A 244 9.33 -6.90 -28.19
N PRO A 245 9.35 -5.67 -27.66
CA PRO A 245 10.47 -5.21 -26.86
C PRO A 245 10.54 -6.00 -25.55
N SER A 246 11.74 -6.44 -25.19
CA SER A 246 12.01 -7.09 -23.91
C SER A 246 11.88 -6.06 -22.78
N LYS A 247 11.10 -6.39 -21.74
CA LYS A 247 11.08 -5.61 -20.49
C LYS A 247 12.46 -5.73 -19.83
N SER A 248 13.14 -4.61 -19.68
CA SER A 248 14.24 -4.50 -18.73
C SER A 248 13.62 -4.43 -17.33
N SER A 249 13.92 -5.42 -16.49
CA SER A 249 13.62 -5.36 -15.06
C SER A 249 14.63 -4.41 -14.42
N SER A 250 14.18 -3.24 -13.98
CA SER A 250 14.92 -2.46 -13.00
C SER A 250 14.72 -3.17 -11.65
N GLY A 251 15.77 -3.80 -11.16
CA GLY A 251 15.78 -4.41 -9.83
C GLY A 251 15.86 -3.32 -8.77
N GLY A 252 14.76 -3.03 -8.10
CA GLY A 252 14.78 -2.42 -6.78
C GLY A 252 15.26 -3.49 -5.80
N GLY A 253 16.43 -3.27 -5.18
CA GLY A 253 16.96 -4.17 -4.17
C GLY A 253 16.07 -4.12 -2.93
N LYS A 254 15.34 -5.21 -2.65
CA LYS A 254 14.68 -5.40 -1.36
C LYS A 254 15.75 -5.77 -0.34
N VAL A 255 16.09 -4.86 0.54
CA VAL A 255 16.84 -5.18 1.75
C VAL A 255 15.82 -5.63 2.80
N GLY A 256 15.47 -6.91 2.79
CA GLY A 256 14.65 -7.52 3.83
C GLY A 256 15.48 -7.74 5.10
N GLY A 257 14.93 -7.40 6.26
CA GLY A 257 15.54 -7.71 7.55
C GLY A 257 15.71 -9.21 7.76
N THR A 258 16.88 -9.61 8.26
CA THR A 258 17.19 -11.00 8.62
C THR A 258 16.85 -11.25 10.08
N GLY A 259 16.15 -12.36 10.38
CA GLY A 259 15.83 -12.77 11.75
C GLY A 259 14.43 -12.37 12.24
N GLY A 260 14.29 -12.13 13.53
CA GLY A 260 13.04 -11.80 14.21
C GLY A 260 12.46 -10.40 13.89
N HIS A 261 13.21 -9.56 13.16
CA HIS A 261 12.85 -8.18 12.83
C HIS A 261 12.36 -8.04 11.37
N GLY A 262 11.46 -7.08 11.14
CA GLY A 262 11.09 -6.55 9.83
C GLY A 262 11.38 -5.05 9.83
N GLY A 263 11.33 -4.41 8.69
CA GLY A 263 11.49 -2.97 8.61
C GLY A 263 11.87 -2.46 7.22
N ALA A 264 11.82 -1.16 7.06
CA ALA A 264 12.25 -0.46 5.87
C ALA A 264 13.06 0.78 6.22
N GLY A 265 13.93 1.20 5.33
CA GLY A 265 14.76 2.38 5.45
C GLY A 265 14.61 3.33 4.28
N GLY A 266 14.87 4.59 4.54
CA GLY A 266 14.88 5.67 3.55
C GLY A 266 16.08 6.60 3.74
N ARG A 267 16.12 7.66 2.95
CA ARG A 267 17.10 8.73 3.07
C ARG A 267 16.43 10.07 2.77
N HIS A 268 16.70 11.06 3.58
CA HIS A 268 16.22 12.43 3.40
C HIS A 268 17.35 13.47 3.17
#